data_f2911d8f336f5b982cdcad9c0af0ceb2
#
_entry.id   f2911d8f336f5b982cdcad9c0af0ceb2
#
_cell.length_a   1.000
_cell.length_b   1.000
_cell.length_c   1.000
_cell.angle_alpha   90.00
_cell.angle_beta   90.00
_cell.angle_gamma   90.00
#
_symmetry.space_group_name_H-M   'P 1'
#
loop_
_entity.id
_entity.type
_entity.pdbx_description
1 polymer ?
#
loop_
_entity_poly.entity_id
_entity_poly.type
_entity_poly.pdbx_seq_one_letter_code
_entity_poly.pdbx_strand_id
1 'polypeptide(L)'
;VNLKERLALIKSNEKNNKGNSAPRPRKMPDNWRNILPYVWIREIQGPIFIVPPFFYSGIIRSARPSERFSEQTSETEGDIDSQGSAFRIPADRVIFFDLETTGLSGGAGTYAFLSTTARFEGRNLVLNQVFLEDYPGERDFLSMVISQLSAGDWIASYNGATFDIPLLRSRCILNGIVMPIRMHVDVLHDCRRFWGKILDSCSLASMEKFVLKSTREFDIPGSEIPRVWLDYVKSDFLSENQKALMELVWQHNIMDVVSLARIFLHIESLYRDPYRAVIEDSVDPLSLANRICKLGRLEEAKSLLLMIYRNNKEHDLSREIIREVQRYLAKLARKDKDLDLFSELVLSMDSEFLYGCVAKAKLFEHTFKDEKTALVWAQKAHDLACNSVNSGTIKRKDKEMAAQLSVIASLDHRIARLERKIANRKSIP
;
A
#
# COMPACT_ATOMS: atom_id res chain seq x y z
N VAL A 1 30.83 -3.47 10.95
CA VAL A 1 31.47 -2.97 12.17
C VAL A 1 30.74 -3.57 13.36
N ASN A 2 31.47 -4.35 14.16
CA ASN A 2 30.94 -5.10 15.32
C ASN A 2 30.51 -4.12 16.44
N LEU A 3 29.51 -4.52 17.26
CA LEU A 3 28.97 -3.73 18.37
C LEU A 3 30.10 -3.27 19.36
N LYS A 4 31.13 -4.09 19.59
CA LYS A 4 32.30 -3.74 20.41
C LYS A 4 33.13 -2.61 19.78
N GLU A 5 33.29 -2.57 18.49
CA GLU A 5 34.01 -1.50 17.78
C GLU A 5 33.22 -0.20 17.79
N ARG A 6 31.88 -0.27 17.68
CA ARG A 6 30.99 0.88 17.83
C ARG A 6 31.01 1.46 19.24
N LEU A 7 30.95 0.60 20.27
CA LEU A 7 31.08 1.00 21.67
C LEU A 7 32.46 1.56 22.01
N ALA A 8 33.54 1.03 21.39
CA ALA A 8 34.89 1.55 21.54
C ALA A 8 35.04 2.93 20.89
N LEU A 9 34.42 3.18 19.73
CA LEU A 9 34.37 4.49 19.07
C LEU A 9 33.60 5.53 19.91
N ILE A 10 32.45 5.17 20.50
CA ILE A 10 31.70 6.03 21.40
C ILE A 10 32.53 6.37 22.65
N LYS A 11 33.15 5.37 23.28
CA LYS A 11 34.01 5.59 24.46
C LYS A 11 35.31 6.33 24.17
N SER A 12 35.88 6.20 22.96
CA SER A 12 37.06 6.98 22.57
C SER A 12 36.68 8.44 22.29
N ASN A 13 35.52 8.71 21.73
CA ASN A 13 35.02 10.09 21.55
C ASN A 13 34.66 10.75 22.89
N GLU A 14 34.10 10.02 23.86
CA GLU A 14 33.87 10.55 25.22
C GLU A 14 35.18 10.88 25.99
N LYS A 15 36.26 10.12 25.76
CA LYS A 15 37.56 10.41 26.37
C LYS A 15 38.29 11.60 25.75
N ASN A 16 38.13 11.82 24.45
CA ASN A 16 38.75 12.96 23.75
C ASN A 16 37.98 14.27 23.97
N ASN A 17 36.73 14.22 24.43
CA ASN A 17 35.89 15.40 24.67
C ASN A 17 36.05 16.03 26.09
N LYS A 18 37.11 15.76 26.83
CA LYS A 18 37.43 16.44 28.11
C LYS A 18 38.08 17.80 27.93
N GLY A 19 38.12 18.35 26.74
CA GLY A 19 38.48 19.74 26.47
C GLY A 19 37.21 20.54 26.13
N ASN A 20 36.77 21.41 27.02
CA ASN A 20 35.58 22.27 26.93
C ASN A 20 35.68 23.32 25.80
N SER A 21 35.67 22.90 24.54
CA SER A 21 35.31 23.75 23.43
C SER A 21 34.11 23.15 22.75
N ALA A 22 32.96 23.86 22.77
CA ALA A 22 31.81 23.51 21.96
C ALA A 22 32.31 23.29 20.52
N PRO A 23 31.96 22.16 19.87
CA PRO A 23 32.40 21.89 18.51
C PRO A 23 31.93 23.04 17.62
N ARG A 24 32.84 23.54 16.78
CA ARG A 24 32.51 24.61 15.83
C ARG A 24 31.51 23.99 14.81
N PRO A 25 30.32 24.61 14.65
CA PRO A 25 29.37 24.10 13.67
C PRO A 25 30.02 24.08 12.30
N ARG A 26 29.84 22.99 11.55
CA ARG A 26 30.30 22.90 10.19
C ARG A 26 29.58 23.93 9.33
N LYS A 27 30.26 24.46 8.32
CA LYS A 27 29.62 25.43 7.42
C LYS A 27 28.60 24.69 6.53
N MET A 28 27.34 24.87 6.85
CA MET A 28 26.21 24.38 6.05
C MET A 28 25.86 25.40 4.95
N PRO A 29 25.16 24.97 3.88
CA PRO A 29 24.58 25.88 2.89
C PRO A 29 23.65 26.92 3.54
N ASP A 30 23.52 28.09 2.94
CA ASP A 30 22.80 29.24 3.53
C ASP A 30 21.30 29.00 3.76
N ASN A 31 20.71 28.00 3.09
CA ASN A 31 19.32 27.62 3.29
C ASN A 31 19.08 26.70 4.51
N TRP A 32 20.15 26.29 5.19
CA TRP A 32 20.05 25.55 6.45
C TRP A 32 20.23 26.49 7.65
N ARG A 33 19.41 26.33 8.66
CA ARG A 33 19.45 27.08 9.90
C ARG A 33 19.78 26.16 11.07
N ASN A 34 20.87 26.46 11.79
CA ASN A 34 21.16 25.76 13.02
C ASN A 34 20.20 26.22 14.12
N ILE A 35 19.53 25.28 14.78
CA ILE A 35 18.55 25.58 15.84
C ILE A 35 19.00 25.08 17.20
N LEU A 36 19.76 23.99 17.22
CA LEU A 36 20.31 23.35 18.41
C LEU A 36 21.70 22.77 18.06
N PRO A 37 22.56 22.49 19.04
CA PRO A 37 23.84 21.84 18.76
C PRO A 37 23.63 20.57 17.90
N TYR A 38 24.32 20.47 16.77
CA TYR A 38 24.25 19.37 15.80
C TYR A 38 22.91 19.19 15.09
N VAL A 39 21.95 20.10 15.23
CA VAL A 39 20.63 20.00 14.61
C VAL A 39 20.36 21.19 13.70
N TRP A 40 20.11 20.88 12.45
CA TRP A 40 19.84 21.82 11.38
C TRP A 40 18.46 21.62 10.82
N ILE A 41 17.80 22.71 10.44
CA ILE A 41 16.50 22.68 9.77
C ILE A 41 16.52 23.52 8.50
N ARG A 42 15.70 23.14 7.54
CA ARG A 42 15.33 24.00 6.41
C ARG A 42 13.88 23.79 6.02
N GLU A 43 13.27 24.87 5.53
CA GLU A 43 11.95 24.83 4.89
C GLU A 43 12.12 25.01 3.39
N ILE A 44 11.35 24.27 2.63
CA ILE A 44 11.44 24.24 1.18
C ILE A 44 10.03 24.34 0.61
N GLN A 45 9.85 25.25 -0.35
CA GLN A 45 8.63 25.30 -1.12
C GLN A 45 8.72 24.24 -2.22
N GLY A 46 7.86 23.25 -2.13
CA GLY A 46 7.74 22.16 -3.10
C GLY A 46 6.87 22.55 -4.30
N PRO A 47 6.58 21.57 -5.16
CA PRO A 47 5.74 21.80 -6.33
C PRO A 47 4.30 22.16 -5.95
N ILE A 48 3.63 22.86 -6.87
CA ILE A 48 2.21 23.19 -6.76
C ILE A 48 1.38 22.02 -7.26
N PHE A 49 0.33 21.66 -6.52
CA PHE A 49 -0.56 20.56 -6.84
C PHE A 49 -2.02 21.00 -6.99
N ILE A 50 -2.80 20.19 -7.67
CA ILE A 50 -4.26 20.24 -7.57
C ILE A 50 -4.64 19.38 -6.37
N VAL A 51 -4.84 20.01 -5.23
CA VAL A 51 -5.15 19.35 -3.97
C VAL A 51 -6.64 19.49 -3.69
N PRO A 52 -7.37 18.39 -3.46
CA PRO A 52 -8.75 18.50 -2.98
C PRO A 52 -8.77 19.01 -1.54
N PRO A 53 -9.83 19.72 -1.13
CA PRO A 53 -9.95 20.21 0.25
C PRO A 53 -9.99 19.06 1.28
N PHE A 54 -10.45 17.88 0.85
CA PHE A 54 -10.54 16.68 1.68
C PHE A 54 -10.10 15.46 0.90
N PHE A 55 -9.45 14.51 1.58
CA PHE A 55 -9.18 13.18 1.08
C PHE A 55 -10.31 12.22 1.45
N TYR A 56 -10.59 11.27 0.56
CA TYR A 56 -11.59 10.23 0.83
C TYR A 56 -11.00 9.11 1.70
N SER A 57 -11.85 8.55 2.53
CA SER A 57 -11.48 7.51 3.50
C SER A 57 -10.95 6.19 2.88
N GLY A 58 -10.89 6.09 1.55
CA GLY A 58 -10.38 4.91 0.86
C GLY A 58 -8.96 4.55 1.26
N ILE A 59 -8.06 5.52 1.23
CA ILE A 59 -6.67 5.36 1.65
C ILE A 59 -6.60 5.13 3.17
N ILE A 60 -7.46 5.78 3.92
CA ILE A 60 -7.42 5.91 5.37
C ILE A 60 -7.94 4.67 6.10
N ARG A 61 -8.86 3.89 5.53
CA ARG A 61 -9.26 2.60 6.12
C ARG A 61 -8.14 1.55 6.11
N SER A 62 -7.02 1.80 5.42
CA SER A 62 -5.79 1.02 5.58
C SER A 62 -4.93 1.50 6.75
N ALA A 63 -5.19 2.68 7.29
CA ALA A 63 -4.49 3.19 8.44
C ALA A 63 -4.75 2.30 9.66
N ARG A 64 -3.67 1.96 10.34
CA ARG A 64 -3.74 1.28 11.63
C ARG A 64 -3.26 2.26 12.68
N PRO A 65 -3.88 2.28 13.87
CA PRO A 65 -3.23 2.91 15.01
C PRO A 65 -1.83 2.30 15.12
N SER A 66 -0.84 3.14 15.34
CA SER A 66 0.55 2.69 15.48
C SER A 66 0.75 1.71 16.65
N GLU A 67 -0.31 1.47 17.47
CA GLU A 67 -0.39 0.44 18.50
C GLU A 67 -1.81 -0.14 18.56
N ARG A 68 -1.92 -1.42 18.93
CA ARG A 68 -3.18 -1.99 19.38
C ARG A 68 -3.48 -1.40 20.77
N PHE A 69 -4.28 -0.36 20.84
CA PHE A 69 -4.80 0.13 22.09
C PHE A 69 -6.15 -0.52 22.38
N SER A 70 -6.24 -1.15 23.56
CA SER A 70 -7.47 -1.43 24.24
C SER A 70 -8.22 -0.12 24.53
N GLU A 71 -9.43 -0.06 24.05
CA GLU A 71 -10.59 0.70 24.55
C GLU A 71 -10.32 1.80 25.61
N GLN A 72 -9.89 2.98 25.22
CA GLN A 72 -10.13 4.23 25.95
C GLN A 72 -9.62 5.45 25.17
N THR A 73 -10.23 5.78 24.04
CA THR A 73 -10.22 7.14 23.49
C THR A 73 -11.58 7.41 22.83
N SER A 74 -12.57 7.64 23.68
CA SER A 74 -13.70 8.50 23.35
C SER A 74 -13.17 9.92 23.24
N GLU A 75 -13.26 10.53 22.05
CA GLU A 75 -13.34 11.98 21.78
C GLU A 75 -12.59 12.48 20.54
N THR A 76 -12.20 11.59 19.61
CA THR A 76 -11.94 12.01 18.22
C THR A 76 -12.58 11.02 17.24
N GLU A 77 -13.82 10.68 17.49
CA GLU A 77 -14.70 10.15 16.47
C GLU A 77 -15.01 11.30 15.52
N GLY A 78 -14.22 11.39 14.43
CA GLY A 78 -14.67 12.14 13.26
C GLY A 78 -16.02 11.56 12.88
N ASP A 79 -17.05 12.40 12.87
CA ASP A 79 -18.45 12.06 12.65
C ASP A 79 -18.61 11.03 11.52
N ILE A 80 -18.83 9.77 11.91
CA ILE A 80 -19.49 8.81 11.05
C ILE A 80 -20.94 9.25 11.09
N ASP A 81 -21.38 10.02 10.10
CA ASP A 81 -22.78 10.28 10.00
C ASP A 81 -23.52 8.95 9.81
N SER A 82 -24.70 8.87 10.38
CA SER A 82 -25.58 7.70 10.40
C SER A 82 -26.04 7.24 9.00
N GLN A 83 -25.50 7.82 7.91
CA GLN A 83 -25.81 7.52 6.51
C GLN A 83 -24.66 6.83 5.76
N GLY A 84 -23.55 6.41 6.43
CA GLY A 84 -22.45 5.72 5.78
C GLY A 84 -21.59 6.62 4.90
N SER A 85 -21.59 7.93 5.17
CA SER A 85 -20.84 8.91 4.39
C SER A 85 -19.33 8.71 4.59
N ALA A 86 -18.60 8.82 3.50
CA ALA A 86 -17.16 8.61 3.46
C ALA A 86 -16.47 9.58 4.43
N PHE A 87 -15.70 9.05 5.35
CA PHE A 87 -14.85 9.80 6.26
C PHE A 87 -13.94 10.73 5.45
N ARG A 88 -13.99 12.03 5.72
CA ARG A 88 -13.23 13.06 5.01
C ARG A 88 -12.14 13.61 5.91
N ILE A 89 -10.91 13.62 5.41
CA ILE A 89 -9.78 14.21 6.13
C ILE A 89 -9.38 15.49 5.43
N PRO A 90 -9.29 16.62 6.14
CA PRO A 90 -8.72 17.83 5.58
C PRO A 90 -7.32 17.58 5.05
N ALA A 91 -7.02 18.06 3.85
CA ALA A 91 -5.75 17.77 3.17
C ALA A 91 -4.53 18.31 3.93
N ASP A 92 -4.71 19.41 4.66
CA ASP A 92 -3.68 20.03 5.50
C ASP A 92 -3.40 19.28 6.80
N ARG A 93 -4.19 18.24 7.14
CA ARG A 93 -4.01 17.40 8.34
C ARG A 93 -3.18 16.16 8.10
N VAL A 94 -2.74 15.91 6.85
CA VAL A 94 -1.89 14.78 6.48
C VAL A 94 -0.43 15.25 6.39
N ILE A 95 0.44 14.62 7.16
CA ILE A 95 1.89 14.82 7.10
C ILE A 95 2.49 13.65 6.29
N PHE A 96 3.11 13.97 5.16
CA PHE A 96 3.96 13.05 4.42
C PHE A 96 5.32 12.98 5.08
N PHE A 97 5.89 11.78 5.21
CA PHE A 97 7.05 11.57 6.05
C PHE A 97 7.97 10.50 5.49
N ASP A 98 9.28 10.76 5.55
CA ASP A 98 10.34 9.83 5.20
C ASP A 98 11.61 10.08 6.03
N LEU A 99 12.41 9.03 6.29
CA LEU A 99 13.65 9.05 7.07
C LEU A 99 14.83 8.47 6.31
N GLU A 100 16.00 9.14 6.44
CA GLU A 100 17.27 8.50 6.13
C GLU A 100 17.97 8.01 7.39
N THR A 101 18.57 6.83 7.28
CA THR A 101 19.09 6.08 8.43
C THR A 101 20.48 5.53 8.18
N THR A 102 21.20 5.22 9.25
CA THR A 102 22.56 4.66 9.19
C THR A 102 22.61 3.17 8.85
N GLY A 103 21.48 2.54 8.56
CA GLY A 103 21.41 1.12 8.19
C GLY A 103 20.00 0.66 7.89
N LEU A 104 19.87 -0.34 7.05
CA LEU A 104 18.61 -0.87 6.52
C LEU A 104 17.91 -1.89 7.47
N SER A 105 18.53 -2.29 8.56
CA SER A 105 18.08 -3.43 9.38
C SER A 105 17.28 -3.06 10.64
N GLY A 106 17.00 -1.78 10.89
CA GLY A 106 16.13 -1.32 11.99
C GLY A 106 16.58 -1.71 13.41
N GLY A 107 17.82 -2.19 13.61
CA GLY A 107 18.34 -2.60 14.92
C GLY A 107 18.64 -1.41 15.84
N ALA A 108 18.80 -1.67 17.15
CA ALA A 108 19.08 -0.65 18.18
C ALA A 108 20.33 0.22 17.91
N GLY A 109 21.22 -0.21 17.02
CA GLY A 109 22.38 0.57 16.56
C GLY A 109 22.15 1.41 15.32
N THR A 110 20.93 1.45 14.76
CA THR A 110 20.58 2.28 13.62
C THR A 110 20.06 3.62 14.10
N TYR A 111 20.61 4.70 13.53
CA TYR A 111 20.21 6.08 13.82
C TYR A 111 19.44 6.64 12.63
N ALA A 112 18.43 7.45 12.89
CA ALA A 112 17.89 8.35 11.91
C ALA A 112 18.72 9.65 11.93
N PHE A 113 19.12 10.13 10.77
CA PHE A 113 19.95 11.33 10.69
C PHE A 113 19.37 12.43 9.79
N LEU A 114 18.39 12.09 8.96
CA LEU A 114 17.66 13.04 8.13
C LEU A 114 16.19 12.67 8.15
N SER A 115 15.35 13.67 8.30
CA SER A 115 13.90 13.53 8.22
C SER A 115 13.36 14.61 7.30
N THR A 116 12.51 14.22 6.36
CA THR A 116 11.67 15.15 5.63
C THR A 116 10.21 14.92 5.99
N THR A 117 9.55 15.99 6.40
CA THR A 117 8.09 16.05 6.51
C THR A 117 7.54 17.01 5.47
N ALA A 118 6.34 16.75 4.96
CA ALA A 118 5.65 17.67 4.08
C ALA A 118 4.17 17.72 4.39
N ARG A 119 3.54 18.88 4.12
CA ARG A 119 2.09 19.06 4.21
C ARG A 119 1.61 19.99 3.11
N PHE A 120 0.33 19.88 2.79
CA PHE A 120 -0.29 20.84 1.88
C PHE A 120 -0.72 22.10 2.62
N GLU A 121 -0.30 23.25 2.12
CA GLU A 121 -0.80 24.57 2.48
C GLU A 121 -1.51 25.15 1.26
N GLY A 122 -2.83 24.95 1.20
CA GLY A 122 -3.60 25.20 0.00
C GLY A 122 -3.15 24.29 -1.16
N ARG A 123 -2.55 24.87 -2.20
CA ARG A 123 -2.02 24.14 -3.35
C ARG A 123 -0.51 23.87 -3.28
N ASN A 124 0.18 24.48 -2.34
CA ASN A 124 1.61 24.34 -2.19
C ASN A 124 1.93 23.14 -1.30
N LEU A 125 2.96 22.38 -1.66
CA LEU A 125 3.55 21.39 -0.77
C LEU A 125 4.69 22.07 -0.01
N VAL A 126 4.56 22.22 1.29
CA VAL A 126 5.61 22.79 2.14
C VAL A 126 6.36 21.64 2.79
N LEU A 127 7.67 21.59 2.55
CA LEU A 127 8.55 20.56 3.10
C LEU A 127 9.43 21.14 4.19
N ASN A 128 9.63 20.38 5.25
CA ASN A 128 10.55 20.69 6.33
C ASN A 128 11.54 19.55 6.49
N GLN A 129 12.83 19.85 6.38
CA GLN A 129 13.89 18.90 6.69
C GLN A 129 14.50 19.19 8.03
N VAL A 130 14.79 18.11 8.78
CA VAL A 130 15.62 18.12 10.00
C VAL A 130 16.82 17.24 9.74
N PHE A 131 18.02 17.77 9.97
CA PHE A 131 19.27 17.06 9.74
C PHE A 131 20.08 16.97 11.05
N LEU A 132 20.52 15.74 11.36
CA LEU A 132 21.43 15.45 12.45
C LEU A 132 22.87 15.48 11.94
N GLU A 133 23.63 16.48 12.36
CA GLU A 133 25.02 16.67 11.97
C GLU A 133 25.94 15.62 12.60
N ASP A 134 25.70 15.26 13.88
CA ASP A 134 26.49 14.27 14.62
C ASP A 134 25.65 13.65 15.75
N TYR A 135 26.05 12.48 16.20
CA TYR A 135 25.36 11.64 17.20
C TYR A 135 24.91 12.37 18.48
N PRO A 136 25.70 13.29 19.08
CA PRO A 136 25.29 13.94 20.32
C PRO A 136 23.98 14.75 20.23
N GLY A 137 23.60 15.18 19.02
CA GLY A 137 22.36 15.91 18.76
C GLY A 137 21.12 15.04 18.61
N GLU A 138 21.22 13.71 18.74
CA GLU A 138 20.12 12.80 18.42
C GLU A 138 18.82 13.11 19.16
N ARG A 139 18.90 13.37 20.47
CA ARG A 139 17.71 13.67 21.27
C ARG A 139 16.97 14.91 20.75
N ASP A 140 17.71 15.96 20.43
CA ASP A 140 17.16 17.21 19.92
C ASP A 140 16.59 17.03 18.50
N PHE A 141 17.29 16.28 17.65
CA PHE A 141 16.82 15.87 16.33
C PHE A 141 15.46 15.13 16.43
N LEU A 142 15.37 14.10 17.26
CA LEU A 142 14.14 13.33 17.45
C LEU A 142 13.01 14.22 18.00
N SER A 143 13.29 15.11 18.93
CA SER A 143 12.30 16.05 19.48
C SER A 143 11.73 16.95 18.39
N MET A 144 12.57 17.43 17.46
CA MET A 144 12.13 18.22 16.32
C MET A 144 11.29 17.42 15.34
N VAL A 145 11.71 16.20 14.99
CA VAL A 145 10.93 15.31 14.12
C VAL A 145 9.55 15.02 14.71
N ILE A 146 9.49 14.70 16.00
CA ILE A 146 8.22 14.44 16.70
C ILE A 146 7.34 15.70 16.74
N SER A 147 7.92 16.89 16.93
CA SER A 147 7.18 18.15 16.88
C SER A 147 6.52 18.35 15.49
N GLN A 148 7.26 18.09 14.41
CA GLN A 148 6.72 18.20 13.05
C GLN A 148 5.61 17.16 12.78
N LEU A 149 5.79 15.92 13.18
CA LEU A 149 4.77 14.87 13.04
C LEU A 149 3.53 15.14 13.89
N SER A 150 3.67 15.87 14.98
CA SER A 150 2.56 16.24 15.87
C SER A 150 1.67 17.35 15.29
N ALA A 151 2.12 18.06 14.27
CA ALA A 151 1.36 19.12 13.60
C ALA A 151 0.16 18.60 12.78
N GLY A 152 0.16 17.30 12.43
CA GLY A 152 -0.92 16.63 11.69
C GLY A 152 -1.62 15.55 12.52
N ASP A 153 -2.79 15.12 12.06
CA ASP A 153 -3.53 14.00 12.65
C ASP A 153 -3.15 12.67 12.02
N TRP A 154 -2.66 12.71 10.78
CA TRP A 154 -2.36 11.57 9.96
C TRP A 154 -0.93 11.64 9.44
N ILE A 155 -0.25 10.51 9.47
CA ILE A 155 1.07 10.35 8.87
C ILE A 155 0.92 9.47 7.65
N ALA A 156 1.43 9.90 6.51
CA ALA A 156 1.56 9.11 5.30
C ALA A 156 3.04 8.82 5.04
N SER A 157 3.38 7.57 4.78
CA SER A 157 4.74 7.15 4.42
C SER A 157 4.74 6.13 3.29
N TYR A 158 5.91 5.80 2.79
CA TYR A 158 6.11 4.71 1.84
C TYR A 158 6.94 3.59 2.47
N ASN A 159 6.31 2.46 2.82
CA ASN A 159 6.93 1.35 3.55
C ASN A 159 7.34 1.68 5.01
N GLY A 160 6.93 2.84 5.50
CA GLY A 160 7.32 3.33 6.82
C GLY A 160 6.70 2.56 7.98
N ALA A 161 5.60 1.82 7.75
CA ALA A 161 5.03 0.94 8.78
C ALA A 161 5.99 -0.16 9.22
N THR A 162 6.89 -0.57 8.33
CA THR A 162 7.86 -1.64 8.57
C THR A 162 9.24 -1.11 8.99
N PHE A 163 9.60 0.12 8.58
CA PHE A 163 10.94 0.68 8.78
C PHE A 163 10.95 1.96 9.62
N ASP A 164 10.41 3.05 9.11
CA ASP A 164 10.59 4.39 9.69
C ASP A 164 9.92 4.54 11.05
N ILE A 165 8.65 4.14 11.15
CA ILE A 165 7.86 4.28 12.38
C ILE A 165 8.41 3.40 13.52
N PRO A 166 8.71 2.11 13.31
CA PRO A 166 9.34 1.28 14.34
C PRO A 166 10.71 1.79 14.77
N LEU A 167 11.54 2.26 13.82
CA LEU A 167 12.85 2.84 14.14
C LEU A 167 12.71 4.11 14.98
N LEU A 168 11.90 5.07 14.49
CA LEU A 168 11.67 6.34 15.16
C LEU A 168 11.17 6.10 16.60
N ARG A 169 10.22 5.17 16.78
CA ARG A 169 9.71 4.79 18.10
C ARG A 169 10.81 4.24 19.01
N SER A 170 11.62 3.32 18.50
CA SER A 170 12.72 2.72 19.27
C SER A 170 13.74 3.76 19.69
N ARG A 171 14.08 4.69 18.80
CA ARG A 171 15.00 5.78 19.10
C ARG A 171 14.41 6.78 20.11
N CYS A 172 13.12 7.11 19.99
CA CYS A 172 12.41 7.96 20.96
C CYS A 172 12.42 7.32 22.37
N ILE A 173 12.13 6.03 22.48
CA ILE A 173 12.16 5.31 23.76
C ILE A 173 13.58 5.39 24.38
N LEU A 174 14.63 5.14 23.61
CA LEU A 174 16.02 5.18 24.07
C LEU A 174 16.45 6.58 24.54
N ASN A 175 15.83 7.64 24.01
CA ASN A 175 16.10 9.02 24.34
C ASN A 175 15.09 9.62 25.35
N GLY A 176 14.15 8.82 25.89
CA GLY A 176 13.14 9.29 26.83
C GLY A 176 12.13 10.27 26.22
N ILE A 177 11.84 10.14 24.94
CA ILE A 177 10.89 10.98 24.20
C ILE A 177 9.59 10.18 24.01
N VAL A 178 8.46 10.82 24.30
CA VAL A 178 7.14 10.25 24.06
C VAL A 178 6.74 10.52 22.60
N MET A 179 6.61 9.48 21.82
CA MET A 179 6.09 9.57 20.44
C MET A 179 4.56 9.58 20.50
N PRO A 180 3.87 10.61 20.00
CA PRO A 180 2.41 10.64 19.99
C PRO A 180 1.85 9.59 19.04
N ILE A 181 0.74 8.99 19.44
CA ILE A 181 0.01 8.07 18.57
C ILE A 181 -0.69 8.89 17.50
N ARG A 182 -0.49 8.52 16.25
CA ARG A 182 -1.14 9.12 15.08
C ARG A 182 -1.68 8.02 14.18
N MET A 183 -2.71 8.33 13.43
CA MET A 183 -3.14 7.43 12.37
C MET A 183 -2.07 7.40 11.28
N HIS A 184 -1.71 6.20 10.84
CA HIS A 184 -0.63 6.01 9.87
C HIS A 184 -1.15 5.31 8.61
N VAL A 185 -0.86 5.89 7.46
CA VAL A 185 -1.15 5.34 6.13
C VAL A 185 0.17 4.96 5.47
N ASP A 186 0.39 3.68 5.26
CA ASP A 186 1.49 3.21 4.43
C ASP A 186 1.01 3.01 2.99
N VAL A 187 1.42 3.93 2.12
CA VAL A 187 0.98 4.02 0.72
C VAL A 187 1.42 2.80 -0.09
N LEU A 188 2.52 2.14 0.28
CA LEU A 188 2.97 0.90 -0.35
C LEU A 188 1.90 -0.18 -0.35
N HIS A 189 1.08 -0.26 0.70
CA HIS A 189 0.02 -1.26 0.76
C HIS A 189 -1.06 -1.06 -0.32
N ASP A 190 -1.41 0.18 -0.64
CA ASP A 190 -2.35 0.47 -1.71
C ASP A 190 -1.70 0.29 -3.09
N CYS A 191 -0.42 0.66 -3.25
CA CYS A 191 0.33 0.38 -4.47
C CYS A 191 0.39 -1.12 -4.78
N ARG A 192 0.73 -1.95 -3.80
CA ARG A 192 0.74 -3.42 -3.95
C ARG A 192 -0.63 -3.99 -4.27
N ARG A 193 -1.69 -3.41 -3.73
CA ARG A 193 -3.07 -3.83 -3.99
C ARG A 193 -3.50 -3.53 -5.41
N PHE A 194 -3.17 -2.36 -5.92
CA PHE A 194 -3.63 -1.91 -7.23
C PHE A 194 -2.74 -2.39 -8.38
N TRP A 195 -1.43 -2.47 -8.18
CA TRP A 195 -0.46 -2.78 -9.24
C TRP A 195 0.43 -3.99 -8.97
N GLY A 196 0.36 -4.61 -7.79
CA GLY A 196 1.24 -5.72 -7.43
C GLY A 196 1.04 -7.01 -8.25
N LYS A 197 -0.04 -7.11 -9.05
CA LYS A 197 -0.23 -8.20 -10.01
C LYS A 197 0.39 -7.90 -11.38
N ILE A 198 0.71 -6.63 -11.65
CA ILE A 198 1.16 -6.12 -12.93
C ILE A 198 2.66 -5.81 -12.89
N LEU A 199 3.14 -5.32 -11.75
CA LEU A 199 4.52 -4.92 -11.55
C LEU A 199 5.29 -5.98 -10.74
N ASP A 200 6.50 -6.27 -11.15
CA ASP A 200 7.41 -7.15 -10.40
C ASP A 200 7.80 -6.54 -9.04
N SER A 201 7.81 -5.22 -8.96
CA SER A 201 8.14 -4.46 -7.76
C SER A 201 7.25 -3.22 -7.63
N CYS A 202 6.77 -2.98 -6.40
CA CYS A 202 6.14 -1.72 -6.00
C CYS A 202 7.10 -0.87 -5.14
N SER A 203 8.41 -0.83 -5.45
CA SER A 203 9.31 0.14 -4.83
C SER A 203 8.92 1.57 -5.24
N LEU A 204 9.32 2.58 -4.46
CA LEU A 204 9.00 3.98 -4.77
C LEU A 204 9.48 4.35 -6.19
N ALA A 205 10.70 3.97 -6.55
CA ALA A 205 11.26 4.18 -7.89
C ALA A 205 10.44 3.47 -9.00
N SER A 206 9.92 2.26 -8.75
CA SER A 206 9.03 1.58 -9.70
C SER A 206 7.71 2.33 -9.87
N MET A 207 7.17 2.86 -8.79
CA MET A 207 5.92 3.64 -8.84
C MET A 207 6.13 5.00 -9.50
N GLU A 208 7.26 5.67 -9.27
CA GLU A 208 7.63 6.88 -9.99
C GLU A 208 7.63 6.64 -11.51
N LYS A 209 8.31 5.60 -11.94
CA LYS A 209 8.41 5.26 -13.37
C LYS A 209 7.06 4.87 -13.96
N PHE A 210 6.31 4.00 -13.28
CA PHE A 210 5.08 3.43 -13.82
C PHE A 210 3.87 4.34 -13.67
N VAL A 211 3.65 4.87 -12.46
CA VAL A 211 2.47 5.69 -12.13
C VAL A 211 2.70 7.15 -12.46
N LEU A 212 3.81 7.73 -11.97
CA LEU A 212 4.08 9.15 -12.14
C LEU A 212 4.72 9.50 -13.48
N LYS A 213 5.12 8.48 -14.28
CA LYS A 213 5.83 8.65 -15.57
C LYS A 213 7.06 9.56 -15.43
N SER A 214 7.77 9.43 -14.33
CA SER A 214 8.87 10.29 -13.93
C SER A 214 10.10 9.44 -13.59
N THR A 215 11.28 9.90 -13.99
CA THR A 215 12.58 9.31 -13.63
C THR A 215 13.45 10.39 -13.03
N ARG A 216 14.29 10.02 -12.07
CA ARG A 216 15.28 10.93 -11.47
C ARG A 216 16.53 10.93 -12.36
N GLU A 217 16.99 12.12 -12.79
CA GLU A 217 18.19 12.24 -13.64
C GLU A 217 19.49 12.12 -12.84
N PHE A 218 19.51 12.72 -11.65
CA PHE A 218 20.65 12.71 -10.74
C PHE A 218 20.16 12.29 -9.35
N ASP A 219 20.47 11.06 -8.97
CA ASP A 219 20.09 10.51 -7.67
C ASP A 219 21.22 9.65 -7.12
N ILE A 220 21.29 9.55 -5.78
CA ILE A 220 22.19 8.66 -5.08
C ILE A 220 21.47 7.34 -4.79
N PRO A 221 22.08 6.17 -5.04
CA PRO A 221 21.49 4.92 -4.61
C PRO A 221 21.23 4.91 -3.10
N GLY A 222 20.01 4.55 -2.66
CA GLY A 222 19.65 4.51 -1.24
C GLY A 222 20.59 3.66 -0.37
N SER A 223 21.22 2.63 -0.96
CA SER A 223 22.23 1.79 -0.30
C SER A 223 23.54 2.53 0.04
N GLU A 224 23.85 3.63 -0.64
CA GLU A 224 25.05 4.44 -0.42
C GLU A 224 24.84 5.55 0.64
N ILE A 225 23.60 5.94 0.88
CA ILE A 225 23.22 7.05 1.78
C ILE A 225 23.79 6.88 3.20
N PRO A 226 23.69 5.70 3.84
CA PRO A 226 24.27 5.48 5.16
C PRO A 226 25.77 5.75 5.21
N ARG A 227 26.49 5.35 4.17
CA ARG A 227 27.94 5.53 4.08
C ARG A 227 28.30 7.01 3.94
N VAL A 228 27.57 7.74 3.11
CA VAL A 228 27.82 9.18 2.90
C VAL A 228 27.73 9.93 4.22
N TRP A 229 26.70 9.69 5.02
CA TRP A 229 26.55 10.33 6.32
C TRP A 229 27.64 9.89 7.33
N LEU A 230 27.99 8.59 7.35
CA LEU A 230 29.06 8.12 8.22
C LEU A 230 30.42 8.72 7.89
N ASP A 231 30.71 8.90 6.60
CA ASP A 231 31.94 9.55 6.14
C ASP A 231 31.90 11.07 6.44
N TYR A 232 30.71 11.68 6.36
CA TYR A 232 30.47 13.06 6.77
C TYR A 232 30.78 13.26 8.27
N VAL A 233 30.26 12.43 9.16
CA VAL A 233 30.48 12.53 10.62
C VAL A 233 31.95 12.34 10.99
N LYS A 234 32.67 11.43 10.33
CA LYS A 234 34.08 11.13 10.62
C LYS A 234 35.06 12.22 10.17
N SER A 235 34.65 13.10 9.27
CA SER A 235 35.54 14.08 8.68
C SER A 235 35.55 15.39 9.49
N ASP A 236 36.70 15.86 9.92
CA ASP A 236 36.84 17.18 10.54
C ASP A 236 36.67 18.31 9.51
N PHE A 237 37.08 18.07 8.26
CA PHE A 237 36.95 18.99 7.13
C PHE A 237 36.31 18.28 5.95
N LEU A 238 35.23 18.87 5.44
CA LEU A 238 34.53 18.32 4.28
C LEU A 238 35.20 18.79 2.99
N SER A 239 35.59 17.83 2.16
CA SER A 239 35.94 18.10 0.77
C SER A 239 34.71 18.55 -0.03
N GLU A 240 34.89 19.23 -1.16
CA GLU A 240 33.78 19.63 -2.03
C GLU A 240 32.97 18.42 -2.51
N ASN A 241 33.64 17.27 -2.75
CA ASN A 241 32.95 16.04 -3.10
C ASN A 241 32.05 15.53 -1.99
N GLN A 242 32.48 15.55 -0.72
CA GLN A 242 31.64 15.15 0.42
C GLN A 242 30.43 16.07 0.61
N LYS A 243 30.61 17.38 0.40
CA LYS A 243 29.50 18.36 0.42
C LYS A 243 28.49 18.05 -0.70
N ALA A 244 28.98 17.80 -1.91
CA ALA A 244 28.13 17.46 -3.05
C ALA A 244 27.35 16.14 -2.80
N LEU A 245 27.99 15.11 -2.24
CA LEU A 245 27.32 13.87 -1.89
C LEU A 245 26.23 14.07 -0.80
N MET A 246 26.51 14.89 0.22
CA MET A 246 25.48 15.22 1.22
C MET A 246 24.30 15.99 0.64
N GLU A 247 24.55 16.92 -0.30
CA GLU A 247 23.46 17.61 -1.02
C GLU A 247 22.59 16.61 -1.80
N LEU A 248 23.19 15.62 -2.45
CA LEU A 248 22.43 14.55 -3.12
C LEU A 248 21.58 13.76 -2.11
N VAL A 249 22.10 13.45 -0.93
CA VAL A 249 21.31 12.77 0.13
C VAL A 249 20.12 13.62 0.57
N TRP A 250 20.33 14.92 0.78
CA TRP A 250 19.24 15.83 1.16
C TRP A 250 18.18 15.93 0.05
N GLN A 251 18.59 15.99 -1.21
CA GLN A 251 17.70 16.03 -2.37
C GLN A 251 16.95 14.72 -2.54
N HIS A 252 17.62 13.57 -2.36
CA HIS A 252 16.99 12.25 -2.41
C HIS A 252 15.78 12.17 -1.47
N ASN A 253 15.97 12.50 -0.20
CA ASN A 253 14.91 12.45 0.81
C ASN A 253 13.76 13.44 0.52
N ILE A 254 14.04 14.63 -0.07
CA ILE A 254 13.00 15.54 -0.56
C ILE A 254 12.18 14.87 -1.67
N MET A 255 12.87 14.28 -2.65
CA MET A 255 12.22 13.66 -3.80
C MET A 255 11.37 12.48 -3.40
N ASP A 256 11.78 11.70 -2.40
CA ASP A 256 10.99 10.60 -1.84
C ASP A 256 9.67 11.11 -1.27
N VAL A 257 9.69 12.17 -0.48
CA VAL A 257 8.47 12.75 0.10
C VAL A 257 7.59 13.42 -0.95
N VAL A 258 8.17 14.10 -1.94
CA VAL A 258 7.41 14.66 -3.07
C VAL A 258 6.74 13.57 -3.89
N SER A 259 7.44 12.49 -4.18
CA SER A 259 6.91 11.34 -4.91
C SER A 259 5.84 10.61 -4.11
N LEU A 260 6.03 10.46 -2.81
CA LEU A 260 5.01 9.93 -1.90
C LEU A 260 3.73 10.76 -1.95
N ALA A 261 3.83 12.09 -1.87
CA ALA A 261 2.67 12.98 -1.95
C ALA A 261 1.96 12.89 -3.32
N ARG A 262 2.72 12.78 -4.43
CA ARG A 262 2.18 12.58 -5.78
C ARG A 262 1.44 11.26 -5.92
N ILE A 263 2.04 10.15 -5.45
CA ILE A 263 1.41 8.83 -5.48
C ILE A 263 0.15 8.82 -4.61
N PHE A 264 0.19 9.44 -3.44
CA PHE A 264 -0.98 9.57 -2.56
C PHE A 264 -2.13 10.29 -3.26
N LEU A 265 -1.87 11.44 -3.89
CA LEU A 265 -2.87 12.19 -4.67
C LEU A 265 -3.39 11.37 -5.86
N HIS A 266 -2.51 10.62 -6.52
CA HIS A 266 -2.90 9.76 -7.63
C HIS A 266 -3.85 8.64 -7.15
N ILE A 267 -3.51 7.94 -6.07
CA ILE A 267 -4.39 6.92 -5.47
C ILE A 267 -5.74 7.54 -5.05
N GLU A 268 -5.72 8.74 -4.50
CA GLU A 268 -6.95 9.48 -4.15
C GLU A 268 -7.82 9.73 -5.40
N SER A 269 -7.21 10.02 -6.55
CA SER A 269 -7.93 10.20 -7.81
C SER A 269 -8.60 8.93 -8.32
N LEU A 270 -8.04 7.74 -8.04
CA LEU A 270 -8.61 6.45 -8.45
C LEU A 270 -10.00 6.21 -7.82
N TYR A 271 -10.22 6.72 -6.62
CA TYR A 271 -11.52 6.61 -5.94
C TYR A 271 -12.57 7.60 -6.44
N ARG A 272 -12.15 8.65 -7.14
CA ARG A 272 -13.04 9.67 -7.73
C ARG A 272 -13.56 9.25 -9.08
N ASP A 273 -12.70 8.62 -9.88
CA ASP A 273 -13.05 8.09 -11.19
C ASP A 273 -12.52 6.66 -11.33
N PRO A 274 -13.23 5.67 -10.71
CA PRO A 274 -12.77 4.29 -10.70
C PRO A 274 -12.72 3.64 -12.08
N TYR A 275 -13.57 4.07 -13.01
CA TYR A 275 -13.59 3.51 -14.37
C TYR A 275 -12.33 3.93 -15.14
N ARG A 276 -12.00 5.21 -15.12
CA ARG A 276 -10.76 5.72 -15.70
C ARG A 276 -9.53 5.04 -15.09
N ALA A 277 -9.53 4.83 -13.77
CA ALA A 277 -8.45 4.16 -13.06
C ALA A 277 -8.12 2.77 -13.63
N VAL A 278 -9.14 2.00 -13.97
CA VAL A 278 -8.93 0.66 -14.58
C VAL A 278 -8.40 0.77 -16.00
N ILE A 279 -8.92 1.70 -16.79
CA ILE A 279 -8.63 1.78 -18.22
C ILE A 279 -7.31 2.50 -18.49
N GLU A 280 -7.08 3.65 -17.86
CA GLU A 280 -5.90 4.50 -18.13
C GLU A 280 -4.73 4.16 -17.20
N ASP A 281 -5.01 3.89 -15.94
CA ASP A 281 -3.98 3.69 -14.91
C ASP A 281 -3.63 2.21 -14.67
N SER A 282 -4.23 1.30 -15.44
CA SER A 282 -4.00 -0.15 -15.36
C SER A 282 -4.22 -0.73 -13.94
N VAL A 283 -5.19 -0.19 -13.21
CA VAL A 283 -5.53 -0.66 -11.87
C VAL A 283 -6.29 -1.98 -11.95
N ASP A 284 -5.98 -2.94 -11.08
CA ASP A 284 -6.74 -4.20 -10.99
C ASP A 284 -8.21 -3.93 -10.61
N PRO A 285 -9.17 -4.23 -11.51
CA PRO A 285 -10.56 -3.83 -11.34
C PRO A 285 -11.22 -4.46 -10.11
N LEU A 286 -10.84 -5.69 -9.78
CA LEU A 286 -11.39 -6.38 -8.62
C LEU A 286 -10.86 -5.84 -7.32
N SER A 287 -9.59 -5.48 -7.26
CA SER A 287 -9.00 -4.85 -6.08
C SER A 287 -9.64 -3.49 -5.82
N LEU A 288 -9.86 -2.69 -6.86
CA LEU A 288 -10.53 -1.40 -6.75
C LEU A 288 -11.99 -1.55 -6.33
N ALA A 289 -12.76 -2.44 -6.99
CA ALA A 289 -14.15 -2.71 -6.64
C ALA A 289 -14.30 -3.22 -5.21
N ASN A 290 -13.45 -4.16 -4.77
CA ASN A 290 -13.44 -4.64 -3.38
C ASN A 290 -13.16 -3.49 -2.38
N ARG A 291 -12.33 -2.56 -2.75
CA ARG A 291 -12.02 -1.42 -1.89
C ARG A 291 -13.20 -0.46 -1.81
N ILE A 292 -13.82 -0.14 -2.95
CA ILE A 292 -15.04 0.67 -3.03
C ILE A 292 -16.18 0.03 -2.20
N CYS A 293 -16.37 -1.29 -2.31
CA CYS A 293 -17.32 -2.02 -1.46
C CYS A 293 -17.05 -1.85 0.04
N LYS A 294 -15.78 -1.90 0.46
CA LYS A 294 -15.39 -1.70 1.87
C LYS A 294 -15.65 -0.27 2.37
N LEU A 295 -15.78 0.68 1.46
CA LEU A 295 -16.18 2.06 1.76
C LEU A 295 -17.70 2.22 1.87
N GLY A 296 -18.48 1.14 1.72
CA GLY A 296 -19.94 1.17 1.72
C GLY A 296 -20.56 1.56 0.36
N ARG A 297 -19.75 1.81 -0.68
CA ARG A 297 -20.19 2.22 -2.02
C ARG A 297 -20.45 1.00 -2.91
N LEU A 298 -21.35 0.10 -2.48
CA LEU A 298 -21.57 -1.20 -3.12
C LEU A 298 -22.10 -1.07 -4.55
N GLU A 299 -23.07 -0.18 -4.77
CA GLU A 299 -23.69 0.02 -6.11
C GLU A 299 -22.68 0.58 -7.12
N GLU A 300 -21.78 1.42 -6.66
CA GLU A 300 -20.73 1.96 -7.52
C GLU A 300 -19.70 0.88 -7.90
N ALA A 301 -19.31 0.04 -6.96
CA ALA A 301 -18.44 -1.10 -7.27
C ALA A 301 -19.11 -2.08 -8.26
N LYS A 302 -20.41 -2.32 -8.12
CA LYS A 302 -21.19 -3.14 -9.05
C LYS A 302 -21.26 -2.50 -10.44
N SER A 303 -21.55 -1.19 -10.49
CA SER A 303 -21.59 -0.41 -11.74
C SER A 303 -20.24 -0.40 -12.45
N LEU A 304 -19.14 -0.18 -11.73
CA LEU A 304 -17.78 -0.26 -12.27
C LEU A 304 -17.52 -1.60 -12.95
N LEU A 305 -17.80 -2.71 -12.25
CA LEU A 305 -17.53 -4.04 -12.79
C LEU A 305 -18.46 -4.37 -13.96
N LEU A 306 -19.71 -3.90 -13.96
CA LEU A 306 -20.63 -4.06 -15.09
C LEU A 306 -20.16 -3.30 -16.33
N MET A 307 -19.68 -2.07 -16.16
CA MET A 307 -19.11 -1.28 -17.26
C MET A 307 -17.90 -2.00 -17.87
N ILE A 308 -16.98 -2.48 -17.02
CA ILE A 308 -15.79 -3.23 -17.45
C ILE A 308 -16.21 -4.51 -18.20
N TYR A 309 -17.18 -5.25 -17.67
CA TYR A 309 -17.67 -6.47 -18.31
C TYR A 309 -18.31 -6.21 -19.67
N ARG A 310 -19.17 -5.19 -19.78
CA ARG A 310 -19.87 -4.86 -21.02
C ARG A 310 -18.96 -4.31 -22.11
N ASN A 311 -17.96 -3.52 -21.72
CA ASN A 311 -17.03 -2.85 -22.63
C ASN A 311 -15.69 -3.60 -22.79
N ASN A 312 -15.61 -4.86 -22.36
CA ASN A 312 -14.37 -5.63 -22.35
C ASN A 312 -13.70 -5.79 -23.73
N LYS A 313 -14.48 -5.75 -24.82
CA LYS A 313 -13.97 -5.84 -26.18
C LYS A 313 -13.22 -4.56 -26.62
N GLU A 314 -13.53 -3.44 -26.02
CA GLU A 314 -12.92 -2.13 -26.34
C GLU A 314 -11.62 -1.90 -25.58
N HIS A 315 -11.42 -2.62 -24.46
CA HIS A 315 -10.34 -2.35 -23.53
C HIS A 315 -9.23 -3.40 -23.48
N ASP A 316 -9.27 -4.40 -24.36
CA ASP A 316 -8.27 -5.49 -24.48
C ASP A 316 -7.84 -6.13 -23.13
N LEU A 317 -8.81 -6.29 -22.23
CA LEU A 317 -8.54 -6.91 -20.94
C LEU A 317 -8.34 -8.42 -21.10
N SER A 318 -7.41 -8.98 -20.34
CA SER A 318 -7.14 -10.40 -20.40
C SER A 318 -8.39 -11.24 -20.06
N ARG A 319 -8.47 -12.43 -20.67
CA ARG A 319 -9.57 -13.37 -20.43
C ARG A 319 -9.71 -13.74 -18.95
N GLU A 320 -8.60 -13.81 -18.24
CA GLU A 320 -8.54 -14.10 -16.81
C GLU A 320 -9.21 -13.01 -15.99
N ILE A 321 -8.93 -11.74 -16.28
CA ILE A 321 -9.56 -10.60 -15.62
C ILE A 321 -11.06 -10.61 -15.83
N ILE A 322 -11.52 -10.84 -17.08
CA ILE A 322 -12.95 -10.88 -17.40
C ILE A 322 -13.66 -12.03 -16.68
N ARG A 323 -13.05 -13.24 -16.62
CA ARG A 323 -13.58 -14.38 -15.87
C ARG A 323 -13.78 -14.05 -14.38
N GLU A 324 -12.80 -13.39 -13.77
CA GLU A 324 -12.87 -13.00 -12.36
C GLU A 324 -13.92 -11.90 -12.13
N VAL A 325 -14.04 -10.93 -13.04
CA VAL A 325 -15.09 -9.89 -13.00
C VAL A 325 -16.47 -10.53 -13.09
N GLN A 326 -16.70 -11.43 -14.05
CA GLN A 326 -17.96 -12.18 -14.18
C GLN A 326 -18.28 -12.96 -12.90
N ARG A 327 -17.29 -13.67 -12.36
CA ARG A 327 -17.45 -14.44 -11.11
C ARG A 327 -17.87 -13.56 -9.96
N TYR A 328 -17.26 -12.39 -9.82
CA TYR A 328 -17.56 -11.46 -8.74
C TYR A 328 -18.95 -10.83 -8.90
N LEU A 329 -19.28 -10.38 -10.11
CA LEU A 329 -20.62 -9.88 -10.43
C LEU A 329 -21.72 -10.90 -10.18
N ALA A 330 -21.52 -12.16 -10.61
CA ALA A 330 -22.48 -13.23 -10.36
C ALA A 330 -22.71 -13.49 -8.87
N LYS A 331 -21.65 -13.37 -8.03
CA LYS A 331 -21.80 -13.45 -6.57
C LYS A 331 -22.61 -12.29 -6.01
N LEU A 332 -22.39 -11.07 -6.50
CA LEU A 332 -23.15 -9.89 -6.08
C LEU A 332 -24.62 -10.02 -6.50
N ALA A 333 -24.89 -10.32 -7.78
CA ALA A 333 -26.24 -10.51 -8.29
C ALA A 333 -27.03 -11.56 -7.48
N ARG A 334 -26.38 -12.67 -7.15
CA ARG A 334 -27.01 -13.70 -6.30
C ARG A 334 -27.31 -13.21 -4.90
N LYS A 335 -26.42 -12.39 -4.29
CA LYS A 335 -26.64 -11.79 -2.97
C LYS A 335 -27.81 -10.82 -2.98
N ASP A 336 -27.93 -10.03 -4.04
CA ASP A 336 -28.99 -9.04 -4.24
C ASP A 336 -30.30 -9.68 -4.73
N LYS A 337 -30.32 -11.03 -4.96
CA LYS A 337 -31.44 -11.79 -5.50
C LYS A 337 -31.85 -11.37 -6.93
N ASP A 338 -30.94 -10.73 -7.67
CA ASP A 338 -31.10 -10.35 -9.07
C ASP A 338 -30.84 -11.60 -9.95
N LEU A 339 -31.90 -12.39 -10.15
CA LEU A 339 -31.80 -13.68 -10.87
C LEU A 339 -31.58 -13.48 -12.38
N ASP A 340 -32.05 -12.39 -12.94
CA ASP A 340 -31.90 -12.10 -14.37
C ASP A 340 -30.44 -11.78 -14.68
N LEU A 341 -29.83 -10.85 -13.96
CA LEU A 341 -28.41 -10.55 -14.10
C LEU A 341 -27.53 -11.76 -13.75
N PHE A 342 -27.88 -12.52 -12.71
CA PHE A 342 -27.16 -13.74 -12.36
C PHE A 342 -27.15 -14.74 -13.50
N SER A 343 -28.32 -14.97 -14.12
CA SER A 343 -28.47 -15.91 -15.23
C SER A 343 -27.74 -15.45 -16.49
N GLU A 344 -27.85 -14.16 -16.85
CA GLU A 344 -27.10 -13.55 -17.96
C GLU A 344 -25.59 -13.78 -17.80
N LEU A 345 -25.04 -13.42 -16.65
CA LEU A 345 -23.62 -13.53 -16.36
C LEU A 345 -23.14 -15.00 -16.38
N VAL A 346 -23.91 -15.91 -15.77
CA VAL A 346 -23.55 -17.34 -15.70
C VAL A 346 -23.58 -17.97 -17.07
N LEU A 347 -24.62 -17.71 -17.89
CA LEU A 347 -24.75 -18.28 -19.22
C LEU A 347 -23.65 -17.80 -20.17
N SER A 348 -23.20 -16.55 -20.05
CA SER A 348 -22.14 -15.99 -20.86
C SER A 348 -20.73 -16.43 -20.47
N MET A 349 -20.53 -17.06 -19.29
CA MET A 349 -19.23 -17.56 -18.88
C MET A 349 -18.65 -18.57 -19.85
N ASP A 350 -17.34 -18.48 -20.04
CA ASP A 350 -16.55 -19.39 -20.85
C ASP A 350 -16.68 -20.85 -20.38
N SER A 351 -16.78 -21.76 -21.31
CA SER A 351 -16.88 -23.21 -21.05
C SER A 351 -15.60 -23.86 -20.53
N GLU A 352 -14.45 -23.17 -20.61
CA GLU A 352 -13.17 -23.58 -20.02
C GLU A 352 -12.95 -22.99 -18.63
N PHE A 353 -13.94 -22.31 -18.08
CA PHE A 353 -13.88 -21.70 -16.75
C PHE A 353 -14.63 -22.61 -15.75
N LEU A 354 -13.88 -23.31 -14.90
CA LEU A 354 -14.41 -24.25 -13.91
C LEU A 354 -15.59 -23.68 -13.10
N TYR A 355 -15.41 -22.47 -12.55
CA TYR A 355 -16.48 -21.80 -11.79
C TYR A 355 -17.73 -21.60 -12.67
N GLY A 356 -17.58 -21.21 -13.93
CA GLY A 356 -18.67 -21.00 -14.86
C GLY A 356 -19.45 -22.31 -15.14
N CYS A 357 -18.74 -23.40 -15.34
CA CYS A 357 -19.36 -24.73 -15.54
C CYS A 357 -20.16 -25.19 -14.31
N VAL A 358 -19.58 -25.01 -13.10
CA VAL A 358 -20.28 -25.32 -11.84
C VAL A 358 -21.51 -24.44 -11.64
N ALA A 359 -21.40 -23.14 -11.95
CA ALA A 359 -22.51 -22.19 -11.83
C ALA A 359 -23.64 -22.52 -12.82
N LYS A 360 -23.31 -22.87 -14.09
CA LYS A 360 -24.29 -23.34 -15.11
C LYS A 360 -24.99 -24.60 -14.67
N ALA A 361 -24.26 -25.59 -14.17
CA ALA A 361 -24.86 -26.81 -13.65
C ALA A 361 -25.90 -26.52 -12.55
N LYS A 362 -25.58 -25.60 -11.62
CA LYS A 362 -26.52 -25.19 -10.59
C LYS A 362 -27.72 -24.40 -11.11
N LEU A 363 -27.51 -23.52 -12.07
CA LEU A 363 -28.55 -22.70 -12.69
C LEU A 363 -29.56 -23.59 -13.42
N PHE A 364 -29.09 -24.53 -14.25
CA PHE A 364 -29.96 -25.47 -14.96
C PHE A 364 -30.70 -26.44 -14.02
N GLU A 365 -30.03 -26.93 -12.96
CA GLU A 365 -30.66 -27.81 -11.98
C GLU A 365 -31.76 -27.13 -11.16
N HIS A 366 -31.46 -25.92 -10.63
CA HIS A 366 -32.32 -25.31 -9.61
C HIS A 366 -33.28 -24.26 -10.15
N THR A 367 -32.87 -23.50 -11.19
CA THR A 367 -33.70 -22.42 -11.76
C THR A 367 -34.49 -22.92 -12.98
N PHE A 368 -33.81 -23.47 -13.97
CA PHE A 368 -34.47 -23.90 -15.19
C PHE A 368 -35.09 -25.29 -15.11
N LYS A 369 -34.80 -26.07 -14.05
CA LYS A 369 -35.31 -27.45 -13.85
C LYS A 369 -34.97 -28.42 -15.01
N ASP A 370 -33.86 -28.15 -15.71
CA ASP A 370 -33.34 -28.99 -16.80
C ASP A 370 -32.18 -29.84 -16.28
N GLU A 371 -32.50 -31.03 -15.78
CA GLU A 371 -31.50 -31.92 -15.20
C GLU A 371 -30.53 -32.48 -16.24
N LYS A 372 -30.96 -32.61 -17.50
CA LYS A 372 -30.10 -33.13 -18.59
C LYS A 372 -28.98 -32.15 -18.90
N THR A 373 -29.32 -30.89 -19.13
CA THR A 373 -28.32 -29.82 -19.35
C THR A 373 -27.46 -29.59 -18.13
N ALA A 374 -28.05 -29.66 -16.92
CA ALA A 374 -27.30 -29.58 -15.66
C ALA A 374 -26.23 -30.67 -15.55
N LEU A 375 -26.55 -31.91 -15.96
CA LEU A 375 -25.62 -33.04 -15.96
C LEU A 375 -24.44 -32.81 -16.89
N VAL A 376 -24.69 -32.32 -18.11
CA VAL A 376 -23.63 -32.01 -19.09
C VAL A 376 -22.63 -31.01 -18.53
N TRP A 377 -23.13 -29.94 -17.92
CA TRP A 377 -22.25 -28.92 -17.30
C TRP A 377 -21.54 -29.43 -16.05
N ALA A 378 -22.16 -30.32 -15.27
CA ALA A 378 -21.51 -30.92 -14.09
C ALA A 378 -20.37 -31.87 -14.52
N GLN A 379 -20.56 -32.68 -15.56
CA GLN A 379 -19.52 -33.55 -16.12
C GLN A 379 -18.35 -32.72 -16.68
N LYS A 380 -18.65 -31.64 -17.45
CA LYS A 380 -17.61 -30.76 -17.97
C LYS A 380 -16.81 -30.08 -16.83
N ALA A 381 -17.49 -29.66 -15.77
CA ALA A 381 -16.80 -29.08 -14.59
C ALA A 381 -15.89 -30.12 -13.91
N HIS A 382 -16.34 -31.39 -13.83
CA HIS A 382 -15.56 -32.47 -13.25
C HIS A 382 -14.29 -32.73 -14.06
N ASP A 383 -14.40 -32.81 -15.41
CA ASP A 383 -13.25 -33.02 -16.30
C ASP A 383 -12.21 -31.91 -16.18
N LEU A 384 -12.65 -30.63 -16.13
CA LEU A 384 -11.77 -29.49 -15.92
C LEU A 384 -11.06 -29.56 -14.56
N ALA A 385 -11.77 -29.97 -13.51
CA ALA A 385 -11.19 -30.10 -12.18
C ALA A 385 -10.13 -31.22 -12.12
N CYS A 386 -10.42 -32.39 -12.72
CA CYS A 386 -9.49 -33.49 -12.79
C CYS A 386 -8.24 -33.16 -13.62
N ASN A 387 -8.41 -32.51 -14.77
CA ASN A 387 -7.30 -32.11 -15.63
C ASN A 387 -6.37 -31.14 -14.94
N SER A 388 -6.89 -30.23 -14.11
CA SER A 388 -6.05 -29.26 -13.34
C SER A 388 -5.20 -29.94 -12.27
N VAL A 389 -5.66 -31.05 -11.71
CA VAL A 389 -4.89 -31.85 -10.74
C VAL A 389 -3.79 -32.65 -11.48
N ASN A 390 -4.11 -33.26 -12.62
CA ASN A 390 -3.22 -34.11 -13.38
C ASN A 390 -2.09 -33.36 -14.09
N SER A 391 -2.36 -32.14 -14.56
CA SER A 391 -1.38 -31.29 -15.28
C SER A 391 -0.30 -30.66 -14.40
N GLY A 392 -0.34 -30.85 -13.08
CA GLY A 392 0.63 -30.25 -12.15
C GLY A 392 0.62 -28.72 -12.12
N THR A 393 -0.37 -28.09 -12.71
CA THR A 393 -0.54 -26.62 -12.75
C THR A 393 -0.77 -26.05 -11.34
N ILE A 394 -1.18 -26.89 -10.40
CA ILE A 394 -1.29 -26.54 -8.98
C ILE A 394 0.08 -26.76 -8.34
N LYS A 395 0.79 -25.68 -8.05
CA LYS A 395 1.97 -25.73 -7.18
C LYS A 395 1.56 -26.45 -5.89
N ARG A 396 2.28 -27.52 -5.54
CA ARG A 396 2.04 -28.43 -4.39
C ARG A 396 2.01 -27.66 -3.04
N LYS A 397 1.01 -26.84 -2.83
CA LYS A 397 0.62 -26.39 -1.49
C LYS A 397 -0.52 -27.30 -1.08
N ASP A 398 -0.36 -28.06 -0.03
CA ASP A 398 -1.32 -29.05 0.47
C ASP A 398 -2.75 -28.52 0.61
N LYS A 399 -2.92 -27.23 0.90
CA LYS A 399 -4.23 -26.57 1.00
C LYS A 399 -4.94 -26.37 -0.34
N GLU A 400 -4.21 -26.09 -1.43
CA GLU A 400 -4.81 -25.89 -2.76
C GLU A 400 -5.23 -27.22 -3.36
N MET A 401 -4.42 -28.25 -3.17
CA MET A 401 -4.76 -29.63 -3.57
C MET A 401 -5.99 -30.14 -2.82
N ALA A 402 -6.07 -29.96 -1.50
CA ALA A 402 -7.21 -30.37 -0.70
C ALA A 402 -8.50 -29.65 -1.12
N ALA A 403 -8.42 -28.35 -1.43
CA ALA A 403 -9.57 -27.59 -1.94
C ALA A 403 -10.07 -28.13 -3.29
N GLN A 404 -9.15 -28.47 -4.21
CA GLN A 404 -9.49 -29.00 -5.50
C GLN A 404 -10.15 -30.40 -5.42
N LEU A 405 -9.60 -31.27 -4.58
CA LEU A 405 -10.19 -32.58 -4.32
C LEU A 405 -11.61 -32.49 -3.71
N SER A 406 -11.85 -31.50 -2.84
CA SER A 406 -13.18 -31.20 -2.30
C SER A 406 -14.16 -30.77 -3.39
N VAL A 407 -13.71 -30.00 -4.40
CA VAL A 407 -14.54 -29.61 -5.54
C VAL A 407 -14.90 -30.84 -6.38
N ILE A 408 -13.95 -31.74 -6.68
CA ILE A 408 -14.17 -32.96 -7.40
C ILE A 408 -15.22 -33.83 -6.69
N ALA A 409 -15.04 -34.10 -5.39
CA ALA A 409 -15.99 -34.89 -4.61
C ALA A 409 -17.42 -34.28 -4.59
N SER A 410 -17.51 -32.94 -4.53
CA SER A 410 -18.82 -32.25 -4.64
C SER A 410 -19.47 -32.43 -6.01
N LEU A 411 -18.68 -32.47 -7.08
CA LEU A 411 -19.15 -32.71 -8.45
C LEU A 411 -19.60 -34.15 -8.65
N ASP A 412 -18.87 -35.13 -8.15
CA ASP A 412 -19.29 -36.56 -8.17
C ASP A 412 -20.65 -36.73 -7.51
N HIS A 413 -20.82 -36.16 -6.35
CA HIS A 413 -22.09 -36.18 -5.62
C HIS A 413 -23.24 -35.55 -6.42
N ARG A 414 -22.97 -34.44 -7.15
CA ARG A 414 -23.95 -33.76 -7.99
C ARG A 414 -24.30 -34.60 -9.22
N ILE A 415 -23.33 -35.15 -9.89
CA ILE A 415 -23.52 -36.02 -11.08
C ILE A 415 -24.39 -37.20 -10.70
N ALA A 416 -24.03 -37.97 -9.69
CA ALA A 416 -24.79 -39.13 -9.23
C ALA A 416 -26.24 -38.79 -8.83
N ARG A 417 -26.47 -37.60 -8.26
CA ARG A 417 -27.82 -37.13 -7.92
C ARG A 417 -28.63 -36.78 -9.17
N LEU A 418 -28.02 -36.11 -10.15
CA LEU A 418 -28.69 -35.72 -11.39
C LEU A 418 -29.05 -36.96 -12.23
N GLU A 419 -28.16 -37.94 -12.32
CA GLU A 419 -28.43 -39.22 -13.00
C GLU A 419 -29.62 -39.95 -12.39
N ARG A 420 -29.69 -40.02 -11.06
CA ARG A 420 -30.87 -40.60 -10.37
C ARG A 420 -32.17 -39.85 -10.67
N LYS A 421 -32.15 -38.52 -10.68
CA LYS A 421 -33.33 -37.69 -11.01
C LYS A 421 -33.81 -37.95 -12.47
N ILE A 422 -32.88 -38.03 -13.40
CA ILE A 422 -33.18 -38.30 -14.82
C ILE A 422 -33.76 -39.71 -15.01
N ALA A 423 -33.21 -40.73 -14.34
CA ALA A 423 -33.70 -42.09 -14.37
C ALA A 423 -35.14 -42.20 -13.80
N ASN A 424 -35.39 -41.58 -12.65
CA ASN A 424 -36.70 -41.59 -12.00
C ASN A 424 -37.79 -40.89 -12.83
N ARG A 425 -37.46 -39.86 -13.63
CA ARG A 425 -38.40 -39.18 -14.52
C ARG A 425 -38.75 -40.04 -15.78
N LYS A 426 -37.86 -40.95 -16.18
CA LYS A 426 -38.15 -41.90 -17.30
C LYS A 426 -39.02 -43.08 -16.87
N SER A 427 -39.14 -43.33 -15.55
CA SER A 427 -39.90 -44.45 -14.99
C SER A 427 -41.32 -44.07 -14.53
N ILE A 428 -41.75 -42.83 -14.76
CA ILE A 428 -43.14 -42.39 -14.56
C ILE A 428 -43.84 -42.51 -15.91
N PRO A 429 -44.85 -43.43 -16.08
CA PRO A 429 -45.55 -43.68 -17.31
C PRO A 429 -46.37 -42.49 -17.82
#